data_c97bf28e5ffcddbaf7d4b06cd55f069b
#
_entry.id   c97bf28e5ffcddbaf7d4b06cd55f069b
#
_cell.length_a   1.000
_cell.length_b   1.000
_cell.length_c   1.000
_cell.angle_alpha   90.00
_cell.angle_beta   90.00
_cell.angle_gamma   90.00
#
_symmetry.space_group_name_H-M   'P 1'
#
loop_
_entity.id
_entity.type
_entity.pdbx_description
1 polymer ?
#
loop_
_entity_poly.entity_id
_entity_poly.type
_entity_poly.pdbx_seq_one_letter_code
_entity_poly.pdbx_strand_id
1 'polypeptide(L)'
;MRNLGQTLVRHGYSATFIKVDSYGKYALLYTIMDERHITICDHVWVKVGKWNSRLGPGDVFEFTAVPIKYVKRNQNTTNQLEVDITLSEIKNVKKTGSFEIHHKEMNIAEETLE
;
A
#
# COMPACT_ATOMS: atom_id res chain seq x y z
N MET A 1 -7.83 -16.02 -18.15
CA MET A 1 -7.99 -14.78 -18.90
C MET A 1 -9.11 -13.91 -18.39
N ARG A 2 -10.27 -14.46 -18.24
CA ARG A 2 -11.41 -13.69 -17.75
C ARG A 2 -11.17 -13.13 -16.37
N ASN A 3 -10.41 -13.83 -15.56
CA ASN A 3 -10.12 -13.36 -14.21
C ASN A 3 -9.31 -12.07 -14.20
N LEU A 4 -8.57 -11.83 -15.25
CA LEU A 4 -7.82 -10.59 -15.34
C LEU A 4 -8.74 -9.37 -15.39
N GLY A 5 -9.87 -9.50 -16.10
CA GLY A 5 -10.83 -8.42 -16.14
C GLY A 5 -11.39 -8.12 -14.77
N GLN A 6 -11.65 -9.14 -13.99
CA GLN A 6 -12.18 -8.96 -12.63
C GLN A 6 -11.16 -8.34 -11.70
N THR A 7 -9.89 -8.74 -11.82
CA THR A 7 -8.85 -8.19 -10.95
C THR A 7 -8.46 -6.77 -11.32
N LEU A 8 -8.84 -6.34 -12.52
CA LEU A 8 -8.52 -4.98 -12.98
C LEU A 8 -9.63 -3.97 -12.68
N VAL A 9 -10.63 -4.37 -11.91
CA VAL A 9 -11.70 -3.46 -11.52
C VAL A 9 -11.21 -2.52 -10.42
N ARG A 10 -11.52 -1.25 -10.58
CA ARG A 10 -11.14 -0.23 -9.61
C ARG A 10 -12.02 -0.33 -8.37
N HIS A 11 -11.39 -0.28 -7.21
CA HIS A 11 -12.08 -0.34 -5.93
C HIS A 11 -11.62 0.80 -5.03
N GLY A 12 -12.41 1.08 -4.01
CA GLY A 12 -12.06 2.06 -3.00
C GLY A 12 -11.29 1.42 -1.85
N TYR A 13 -10.33 2.17 -1.33
CA TYR A 13 -9.49 1.73 -0.22
C TYR A 13 -9.17 2.89 0.70
N SER A 14 -8.71 2.56 1.89
CA SER A 14 -8.09 3.53 2.78
C SER A 14 -6.77 2.96 3.28
N ALA A 15 -5.87 3.84 3.64
CA ALA A 15 -4.56 3.42 4.12
C ALA A 15 -3.90 4.57 4.88
N THR A 16 -2.81 4.25 5.57
CA THR A 16 -1.97 5.22 6.23
C THR A 16 -0.66 5.34 5.45
N PHE A 17 -0.31 6.55 5.06
CA PHE A 17 0.95 6.81 4.35
C PHE A 17 2.09 6.78 5.37
N ILE A 18 3.14 6.06 5.05
CA ILE A 18 4.28 5.94 5.95
C ILE A 18 5.49 6.69 5.41
N LYS A 19 5.98 6.30 4.24
CA LYS A 19 7.19 6.92 3.68
C LYS A 19 7.35 6.55 2.22
N VAL A 20 8.27 7.24 1.56
CA VAL A 20 8.72 6.90 0.21
C VAL A 20 10.08 6.24 0.34
N ASP A 21 10.37 5.27 -0.51
CA ASP A 21 11.66 4.59 -0.45
C ASP A 21 12.80 5.54 -0.82
N SER A 22 14.02 5.09 -0.60
CA SER A 22 15.21 5.94 -0.80
C SER A 22 15.40 6.34 -2.25
N TYR A 23 14.80 5.62 -3.18
CA TYR A 23 14.91 5.93 -4.61
C TYR A 23 13.77 6.81 -5.10
N GLY A 24 12.78 7.06 -4.27
CA GLY A 24 11.63 7.86 -4.65
C GLY A 24 10.70 7.17 -5.64
N LYS A 25 10.71 5.86 -5.69
CA LYS A 25 9.93 5.10 -6.66
C LYS A 25 8.69 4.46 -6.07
N TYR A 26 8.73 4.12 -4.80
CA TYR A 26 7.63 3.41 -4.13
C TYR A 26 7.30 4.06 -2.82
N ALA A 27 6.03 4.03 -2.48
CA ALA A 27 5.52 4.52 -1.20
C ALA A 27 5.05 3.33 -0.37
N LEU A 28 5.35 3.38 0.91
CA LEU A 28 4.91 2.36 1.85
C LEU A 28 3.60 2.80 2.49
N LEU A 29 2.61 1.95 2.40
CA LEU A 29 1.30 2.17 3.01
C LEU A 29 1.03 1.08 4.02
N TYR A 30 0.46 1.47 5.16
CA TYR A 30 0.08 0.55 6.23
C TYR A 30 -1.42 0.46 6.34
N THR A 31 -1.88 -0.68 6.82
CA THR A 31 -3.28 -0.91 7.18
C THR A 31 -4.22 -0.56 6.04
N ILE A 32 -4.06 -1.30 4.96
CA ILE A 32 -4.90 -1.11 3.79
C ILE A 32 -6.25 -1.77 4.05
N MET A 33 -7.31 -0.97 4.00
CA MET A 33 -8.67 -1.44 4.23
C MET A 33 -9.51 -1.26 2.97
N ASP A 34 -10.47 -2.16 2.80
CA ASP A 34 -11.41 -2.05 1.69
C ASP A 34 -12.56 -1.12 2.05
N GLU A 35 -13.55 -1.04 1.17
CA GLU A 35 -14.69 -0.15 1.36
C GLU A 35 -15.54 -0.50 2.57
N ARG A 36 -15.42 -1.71 3.09
CA ARG A 36 -16.12 -2.15 4.29
C ARG A 36 -15.27 -2.02 5.53
N HIS A 37 -14.11 -1.35 5.42
CA HIS A 37 -13.18 -1.16 6.53
C HIS A 37 -12.58 -2.47 7.05
N ILE A 38 -12.50 -3.45 6.19
CA ILE A 38 -11.83 -4.71 6.51
C ILE A 38 -10.38 -4.60 6.04
N THR A 39 -9.46 -4.86 6.95
CA THR A 39 -8.04 -4.84 6.60
C THR A 39 -7.73 -5.98 5.66
N ILE A 40 -7.27 -5.64 4.47
CA ILE A 40 -6.93 -6.64 3.46
C ILE A 40 -5.44 -6.89 3.40
N CYS A 41 -4.64 -5.99 3.97
CA CYS A 41 -3.19 -6.11 3.92
C CYS A 41 -2.58 -5.23 4.99
N ASP A 42 -1.56 -5.74 5.69
CA ASP A 42 -0.88 -4.97 6.73
C ASP A 42 -0.08 -3.83 6.15
N HIS A 43 0.59 -4.08 5.06
CA HIS A 43 1.40 -3.07 4.39
C HIS A 43 1.58 -3.44 2.94
N VAL A 44 1.83 -2.44 2.12
CA VAL A 44 2.09 -2.65 0.70
C VAL A 44 2.96 -1.52 0.19
N TRP A 45 3.83 -1.84 -0.73
CA TRP A 45 4.60 -0.85 -1.48
C TRP A 45 3.88 -0.59 -2.79
N VAL A 46 3.60 0.67 -3.07
CA VAL A 46 2.90 1.07 -4.30
C VAL A 46 3.72 2.12 -5.03
N LYS A 47 3.58 2.15 -6.33
CA LYS A 47 4.36 3.09 -7.14
C LYS A 47 3.93 4.52 -6.83
N VAL A 48 4.91 5.40 -6.65
CA VAL A 48 4.64 6.81 -6.41
C VAL A 48 4.15 7.49 -7.68
N GLY A 49 3.51 8.63 -7.51
CA GLY A 49 3.03 9.45 -8.62
C GLY A 49 2.56 10.77 -8.06
N LYS A 50 1.76 11.48 -8.82
CA LYS A 50 1.23 12.74 -8.34
C LYS A 50 0.31 12.56 -7.14
N TRP A 51 -0.24 11.36 -7.00
CA TRP A 51 -1.23 11.06 -5.95
C TRP A 51 -0.69 11.27 -4.55
N ASN A 52 0.61 11.08 -4.33
CA ASN A 52 1.18 11.16 -2.99
C ASN A 52 1.82 12.51 -2.69
N SER A 53 1.72 13.47 -3.57
CA SER A 53 2.46 14.73 -3.43
C SER A 53 2.05 15.54 -2.20
N ARG A 54 0.84 15.34 -1.69
CA ARG A 54 0.34 16.07 -0.52
C ARG A 54 0.22 15.21 0.72
N LEU A 55 0.76 14.00 0.67
CA LEU A 55 0.70 13.09 1.80
C LEU A 55 2.04 13.05 2.51
N GLY A 56 1.99 12.95 3.82
CA GLY A 56 3.17 12.79 4.65
C GLY A 56 2.99 11.66 5.64
N PRO A 57 4.04 11.33 6.39
CA PRO A 57 3.99 10.21 7.34
C PRO A 57 2.85 10.37 8.33
N GLY A 58 2.05 9.32 8.46
CA GLY A 58 0.92 9.30 9.38
C GLY A 58 -0.38 9.76 8.78
N ASP A 59 -0.38 10.27 7.55
CA ASP A 59 -1.63 10.71 6.93
C ASP A 59 -2.48 9.51 6.57
N VAL A 60 -3.73 9.56 6.96
CA VAL A 60 -4.74 8.56 6.59
C VAL A 60 -5.53 9.12 5.42
N PHE A 61 -5.70 8.31 4.40
CA PHE A 61 -6.35 8.79 3.19
C PHE A 61 -7.20 7.70 2.56
N GLU A 62 -8.21 8.14 1.84
CA GLU A 62 -9.03 7.28 1.00
C GLU A 62 -8.59 7.47 -0.45
N PHE A 63 -8.72 6.42 -1.23
CA PHE A 63 -8.33 6.47 -2.63
C PHE A 63 -9.00 5.34 -3.38
N THR A 64 -8.92 5.40 -4.70
CA THR A 64 -9.31 4.28 -5.54
C THR A 64 -8.08 3.73 -6.22
N ALA A 65 -8.10 2.44 -6.48
CA ALA A 65 -6.97 1.78 -7.12
C ALA A 65 -7.44 0.50 -7.79
N VAL A 66 -6.60 -0.01 -8.65
CA VAL A 66 -6.83 -1.28 -9.31
C VAL A 66 -5.90 -2.30 -8.67
N PRO A 67 -6.43 -3.34 -8.02
CA PRO A 67 -5.58 -4.37 -7.44
C PRO A 67 -4.99 -5.24 -8.55
N ILE A 68 -3.72 -5.51 -8.43
CA ILE A 68 -3.02 -6.36 -9.38
C ILE A 68 -2.40 -7.51 -8.62
N LYS A 69 -2.67 -8.72 -9.07
CA LYS A 69 -2.02 -9.91 -8.54
C LYS A 69 -0.76 -10.16 -9.33
N TYR A 70 0.28 -10.49 -8.63
CA TYR A 70 1.52 -10.89 -9.28
C TYR A 70 2.10 -12.09 -8.56
N VAL A 71 2.89 -12.85 -9.28
CA VAL A 71 3.52 -14.05 -8.75
C VAL A 71 4.98 -13.75 -8.50
N LYS A 72 5.42 -14.04 -7.29
CA LYS A 72 6.83 -13.91 -6.97
C LYS A 72 7.34 -15.25 -6.48
N ARG A 73 8.61 -15.50 -6.76
CA ARG A 73 9.25 -16.72 -6.31
C ARG A 73 9.72 -16.56 -4.88
N ASN A 74 9.35 -17.51 -4.04
CA ASN A 74 9.82 -17.52 -2.68
C ASN A 74 11.23 -18.12 -2.66
N GLN A 75 12.21 -17.33 -2.34
CA GLN A 75 13.60 -17.78 -2.38
C GLN A 75 13.95 -18.70 -1.23
N ASN A 76 13.15 -18.68 -0.17
CA ASN A 76 13.41 -19.51 0.99
C ASN A 76 12.88 -20.94 0.82
N THR A 77 11.94 -21.14 -0.08
CA THR A 77 11.39 -22.46 -0.36
C THR A 77 11.57 -22.73 -1.83
N THR A 78 12.28 -23.77 -2.13
CA THR A 78 12.63 -24.10 -3.49
C THR A 78 11.38 -24.33 -4.32
N ASN A 79 11.31 -23.65 -5.45
CA ASN A 79 10.28 -23.89 -6.46
C ASN A 79 8.86 -23.52 -6.03
N GLN A 80 8.69 -22.84 -4.92
CA GLN A 80 7.38 -22.37 -4.55
C GLN A 80 7.13 -20.99 -5.09
N LEU A 81 5.95 -20.78 -5.62
CA LEU A 81 5.51 -19.49 -6.10
C LEU A 81 4.46 -18.94 -5.14
N GLU A 82 4.55 -17.66 -4.86
CA GLU A 82 3.57 -16.97 -4.02
C GLU A 82 2.83 -15.97 -4.87
N VAL A 83 1.53 -15.86 -4.62
CA VAL A 83 0.71 -14.84 -5.23
C VAL A 83 0.59 -13.69 -4.26
N ASP A 84 0.97 -12.51 -4.70
CA ASP A 84 0.89 -11.31 -3.89
C ASP A 84 0.03 -10.28 -4.59
N ILE A 85 -0.36 -9.25 -3.87
CA ILE A 85 -1.24 -8.21 -4.40
C ILE A 85 -0.55 -6.88 -4.22
N THR A 86 -0.56 -6.07 -5.26
CA THR A 86 -0.22 -4.68 -5.16
C THR A 86 -1.35 -3.83 -5.71
N LEU A 87 -1.28 -2.53 -5.49
CA LEU A 87 -2.28 -1.60 -5.98
C LEU A 87 -1.66 -0.72 -7.04
N SER A 88 -2.41 -0.47 -8.09
CA SER A 88 -1.94 0.38 -9.17
C SER A 88 -2.99 1.42 -9.52
N GLU A 89 -2.60 2.39 -10.32
CA GLU A 89 -3.50 3.45 -10.79
C GLU A 89 -4.24 4.12 -9.64
N ILE A 90 -3.48 4.57 -8.65
CA ILE A 90 -4.06 5.24 -7.49
C ILE A 90 -4.59 6.59 -7.92
N LYS A 91 -5.87 6.83 -7.63
CA LYS A 91 -6.57 8.06 -7.99
C LYS A 91 -7.53 8.45 -6.88
N ASN A 92 -8.09 9.64 -7.02
CA ASN A 92 -9.14 10.15 -6.12
C ASN A 92 -8.68 10.14 -4.66
N VAL A 93 -7.46 10.57 -4.44
CA VAL A 93 -6.88 10.60 -3.10
C VAL A 93 -7.53 11.70 -2.28
N LYS A 94 -8.00 11.34 -1.10
CA LYS A 94 -8.61 12.27 -0.17
C LYS A 94 -8.10 11.98 1.22
N LYS A 95 -7.40 12.96 1.78
CA LYS A 95 -6.89 12.84 3.15
C LYS A 95 -8.08 12.91 4.11
N THR A 96 -8.20 11.92 4.98
CA THR A 96 -9.30 11.82 5.92
C THR A 96 -8.87 12.02 7.35
N GLY A 97 -7.58 11.92 7.64
CA GLY A 97 -7.08 12.08 8.99
C GLY A 97 -5.59 12.04 9.02
N SER A 98 -5.07 12.04 10.22
CA SER A 98 -3.64 12.00 10.42
C SER A 98 -3.37 11.43 11.79
N PHE A 99 -2.45 10.47 11.87
CA PHE A 99 -1.96 9.99 13.15
C PHE A 99 -0.77 10.82 13.56
N GLU A 100 -0.74 11.22 14.84
CA GLU A 100 0.47 11.78 15.38
C GLU A 100 1.45 10.63 15.59
N ILE A 101 2.45 10.58 14.73
CA ILE A 101 3.49 9.58 14.89
C ILE A 101 4.62 10.24 15.66
N HIS A 102 4.76 9.85 16.93
CA HIS A 102 5.85 10.34 17.76
C HIS A 102 7.16 9.77 17.27
N HIS A 103 8.22 10.53 17.42
CA HIS A 103 9.54 10.07 17.02
C HIS A 103 9.86 8.69 17.57
N LYS A 104 9.45 8.44 18.80
CA LYS A 104 9.70 7.19 19.44
C LYS A 104 9.03 6.03 18.71
N GLU A 105 7.79 6.23 18.28
CA GLU A 105 7.05 5.21 17.56
C GLU A 105 7.62 5.00 16.17
N MET A 106 8.03 6.07 15.53
CA MET A 106 8.64 5.97 14.21
C MET A 106 9.95 5.21 14.27
N ASN A 107 10.74 5.45 15.30
CA ASN A 107 12.01 4.75 15.46
C ASN A 107 11.79 3.25 15.67
N ILE A 108 10.80 2.91 16.47
CA ILE A 108 10.46 1.51 16.69
C ILE A 108 10.01 0.86 15.39
N ALA A 109 9.19 1.56 14.62
CA ALA A 109 8.72 1.04 13.35
C ALA A 109 9.87 0.83 12.37
N GLU A 110 10.81 1.75 12.33
CA GLU A 110 11.96 1.63 11.47
C GLU A 110 12.84 0.45 11.88
N GLU A 111 13.06 0.27 13.17
CA GLU A 111 13.81 -0.86 13.66
C GLU A 111 13.15 -2.18 13.30
N THR A 112 11.83 -2.20 13.37
CA THR A 112 11.09 -3.41 13.03
C THR A 112 11.18 -3.73 11.54
N LEU A 113 11.20 -2.69 10.71
CA LEU A 113 11.27 -2.86 9.26
C LEU A 113 12.67 -3.24 8.78
N GLU A 114 13.67 -2.90 9.53
CA GLU A 114 15.03 -3.26 9.21
C GLU A 114 15.36 -4.69 9.65
#